data_08341a48064e9c763faaa0fbe45756bf
#
_entry.id   08341a48064e9c763faaa0fbe45756bf
#
_cell.length_a   1.000
_cell.length_b   1.000
_cell.length_c   1.000
_cell.angle_alpha   90.00
_cell.angle_beta   90.00
_cell.angle_gamma   90.00
#
_symmetry.space_group_name_H-M   'P 1'
#
loop_
_entity.id
_entity.type
_entity.pdbx_description
1 polymer ?
#
loop_
_entity_poly.entity_id
_entity_poly.type
_entity_poly.pdbx_seq_one_letter_code
_entity_poly.pdbx_strand_id
1 'polypeptide(L)'
;MKNTTNSTDYFGKDADSLKSKRLFLLDMDGTIYQENTVFDGTRQMLDYIRDSGGRYVFITNNSSKSVKDYMDKVHQMGLHAEAENFFTSTQATVLYLKEHFPDALVYCQGTKSMISELLDAGIRVTEEVRDGIDVVLVGFDMELTMQKLRNTCEILTCQSPAYIATNPDECCPVSYGETAGFVPDCGSMCYGIEKATGKWPVFIGKPEPTMIDIVRNKFGYTREETLVIGDRLYTDIASGNNAGVDTVCVLSGEASEGDIRNSEEKPAYTFRDIKALWRYCDAVQGR
;
A
#
# COMPACT_ATOMS: atom_id res chain seq x y z
N MET A 1 -41.12 -10.18 -8.49
CA MET A 1 -39.82 -10.00 -9.19
C MET A 1 -38.77 -10.65 -8.30
N LYS A 2 -38.17 -11.77 -8.74
CA LYS A 2 -37.13 -12.45 -8.00
C LYS A 2 -35.91 -11.54 -7.96
N ASN A 3 -35.50 -11.08 -6.76
CA ASN A 3 -34.19 -10.50 -6.54
C ASN A 3 -33.16 -11.56 -6.94
N THR A 4 -32.58 -11.46 -8.12
CA THR A 4 -31.36 -12.18 -8.47
C THR A 4 -30.26 -11.57 -7.65
N THR A 5 -29.96 -12.15 -6.48
CA THR A 5 -28.71 -11.92 -5.77
C THR A 5 -27.60 -12.22 -6.76
N ASN A 6 -26.78 -11.22 -7.12
CA ASN A 6 -25.59 -11.42 -7.94
C ASN A 6 -24.67 -12.38 -7.19
N SER A 7 -24.63 -13.63 -7.60
CA SER A 7 -23.77 -14.67 -7.05
C SER A 7 -22.39 -14.72 -7.73
N THR A 8 -22.05 -13.69 -8.51
CA THR A 8 -20.85 -13.64 -9.33
C THR A 8 -20.15 -12.28 -9.22
N ASP A 9 -18.87 -12.26 -9.55
CA ASP A 9 -18.08 -11.04 -9.70
C ASP A 9 -18.53 -10.22 -10.94
N TYR A 10 -17.80 -9.15 -11.24
CA TYR A 10 -18.07 -8.24 -12.36
C TYR A 10 -18.07 -8.94 -13.73
N PHE A 11 -17.25 -9.96 -13.92
CA PHE A 11 -17.13 -10.74 -15.16
C PHE A 11 -17.96 -12.02 -15.18
N GLY A 12 -18.80 -12.24 -14.17
CA GLY A 12 -19.67 -13.42 -14.08
C GLY A 12 -18.99 -14.66 -13.49
N LYS A 13 -17.79 -14.50 -12.88
CA LYS A 13 -17.10 -15.58 -12.20
C LYS A 13 -17.70 -15.82 -10.82
N ASP A 14 -17.88 -17.09 -10.46
CA ASP A 14 -18.25 -17.48 -9.09
C ASP A 14 -17.15 -17.07 -8.10
N ALA A 15 -17.54 -16.38 -7.03
CA ALA A 15 -16.62 -15.87 -6.02
C ALA A 15 -16.89 -16.48 -4.63
N ASP A 16 -17.40 -17.70 -4.58
CA ASP A 16 -17.77 -18.41 -3.35
C ASP A 16 -16.61 -18.54 -2.35
N SER A 17 -15.34 -18.53 -2.79
CA SER A 17 -14.18 -18.56 -1.90
C SER A 17 -14.09 -17.33 -0.97
N LEU A 18 -14.73 -16.22 -1.33
CA LEU A 18 -14.78 -15.02 -0.49
C LEU A 18 -15.46 -15.26 0.88
N LYS A 19 -16.32 -16.29 0.97
CA LYS A 19 -16.99 -16.69 2.22
C LYS A 19 -16.01 -17.18 3.31
N SER A 20 -14.91 -17.77 2.89
CA SER A 20 -13.88 -18.32 3.80
C SER A 20 -12.86 -17.27 4.26
N LYS A 21 -12.87 -16.07 3.68
CA LYS A 21 -11.92 -15.02 4.01
C LYS A 21 -12.15 -14.48 5.42
N ARG A 22 -11.03 -14.22 6.11
CA ARG A 22 -11.00 -13.74 7.49
C ARG A 22 -10.05 -12.58 7.68
N LEU A 23 -8.97 -12.51 6.88
CA LEU A 23 -8.05 -11.37 6.83
C LEU A 23 -8.24 -10.63 5.51
N PHE A 24 -8.63 -9.37 5.61
CA PHE A 24 -8.86 -8.48 4.47
C PHE A 24 -7.80 -7.40 4.48
N LEU A 25 -6.91 -7.42 3.50
CA LEU A 25 -5.86 -6.45 3.29
C LEU A 25 -6.36 -5.47 2.22
N LEU A 26 -6.70 -4.25 2.63
CA LEU A 26 -7.32 -3.26 1.75
C LEU A 26 -6.29 -2.17 1.42
N ASP A 27 -6.10 -1.89 0.14
CA ASP A 27 -5.52 -0.62 -0.25
C ASP A 27 -6.45 0.53 0.15
N MET A 28 -5.97 1.75 0.10
CA MET A 28 -6.70 2.91 0.63
C MET A 28 -7.22 3.82 -0.49
N ASP A 29 -6.34 4.58 -1.15
CA ASP A 29 -6.72 5.54 -2.18
C ASP A 29 -7.17 4.80 -3.46
N GLY A 30 -8.38 5.11 -3.97
CA GLY A 30 -8.98 4.39 -5.10
C GLY A 30 -9.79 3.15 -4.70
N THR A 31 -9.60 2.64 -3.48
CA THR A 31 -10.24 1.42 -2.98
C THR A 31 -11.32 1.68 -1.93
N ILE A 32 -11.01 2.41 -0.85
CA ILE A 32 -11.95 2.71 0.23
C ILE A 32 -12.36 4.18 0.30
N TYR A 33 -11.57 5.05 -0.28
CA TYR A 33 -11.84 6.48 -0.45
C TYR A 33 -11.08 7.02 -1.67
N GLN A 34 -11.44 8.23 -2.09
CA GLN A 34 -10.62 9.04 -2.98
C GLN A 34 -10.42 10.41 -2.35
N GLU A 35 -9.17 10.82 -2.14
CA GLU A 35 -8.78 12.02 -1.41
C GLU A 35 -9.37 12.06 0.01
N ASN A 36 -10.45 12.86 0.22
CA ASN A 36 -11.16 12.98 1.50
C ASN A 36 -12.60 12.45 1.43
N THR A 37 -12.98 11.77 0.35
CA THR A 37 -14.33 11.26 0.13
C THR A 37 -14.35 9.74 0.26
N VAL A 38 -15.00 9.23 1.30
CA VAL A 38 -15.20 7.79 1.52
C VAL A 38 -16.17 7.26 0.46
N PHE A 39 -15.80 6.17 -0.19
CA PHE A 39 -16.70 5.50 -1.13
C PHE A 39 -17.90 4.87 -0.43
N ASP A 40 -19.04 4.92 -1.12
CA ASP A 40 -20.24 4.21 -0.69
C ASP A 40 -19.93 2.72 -0.45
N GLY A 41 -20.44 2.18 0.68
CA GLY A 41 -20.25 0.77 1.02
C GLY A 41 -18.96 0.48 1.82
N THR A 42 -18.03 1.42 1.93
CA THR A 42 -16.81 1.21 2.73
C THR A 42 -17.12 0.89 4.19
N ARG A 43 -17.94 1.71 4.84
CA ARG A 43 -18.32 1.47 6.26
C ARG A 43 -19.00 0.13 6.44
N GLN A 44 -19.93 -0.19 5.56
CA GLN A 44 -20.65 -1.45 5.58
C GLN A 44 -19.72 -2.65 5.37
N MET A 45 -18.71 -2.52 4.50
CA MET A 45 -17.71 -3.58 4.30
C MET A 45 -16.85 -3.78 5.55
N LEU A 46 -16.38 -2.70 6.19
CA LEU A 46 -15.58 -2.80 7.43
C LEU A 46 -16.39 -3.40 8.57
N ASP A 47 -17.67 -3.00 8.71
CA ASP A 47 -18.60 -3.57 9.68
C ASP A 47 -18.86 -5.06 9.39
N TYR A 48 -19.12 -5.42 8.13
CA TYR A 48 -19.29 -6.81 7.69
C TYR A 48 -18.09 -7.68 8.09
N ILE A 49 -16.85 -7.21 7.81
CA ILE A 49 -15.62 -7.94 8.15
C ILE A 49 -15.57 -8.20 9.66
N ARG A 50 -15.79 -7.17 10.47
CA ARG A 50 -15.77 -7.27 11.93
C ARG A 50 -16.86 -8.20 12.46
N ASP A 51 -18.09 -8.05 11.98
CA ASP A 51 -19.25 -8.82 12.43
C ASP A 51 -19.17 -10.30 12.00
N SER A 52 -18.43 -10.61 10.95
CA SER A 52 -18.12 -11.99 10.52
C SER A 52 -16.97 -12.64 11.28
N GLY A 53 -16.39 -11.92 12.27
CA GLY A 53 -15.22 -12.38 13.03
C GLY A 53 -13.91 -12.30 12.26
N GLY A 54 -13.89 -11.56 11.15
CA GLY A 54 -12.69 -11.27 10.38
C GLY A 54 -11.92 -10.06 10.91
N ARG A 55 -10.79 -9.80 10.28
CA ARG A 55 -9.92 -8.63 10.54
C ARG A 55 -9.67 -7.90 9.23
N TYR A 56 -9.63 -6.58 9.27
CA TYR A 56 -9.12 -5.78 8.16
C TYR A 56 -7.83 -5.06 8.56
N VAL A 57 -6.94 -4.88 7.57
CA VAL A 57 -5.74 -4.06 7.69
C VAL A 57 -5.61 -3.24 6.39
N PHE A 58 -5.48 -1.95 6.53
CA PHE A 58 -5.15 -1.06 5.44
C PHE A 58 -3.67 -1.19 5.11
N ILE A 59 -3.35 -1.53 3.85
CA ILE A 59 -1.98 -1.66 3.36
C ILE A 59 -1.71 -0.59 2.31
N THR A 60 -0.69 0.23 2.52
CA THR A 60 -0.38 1.33 1.60
C THR A 60 1.11 1.42 1.30
N ASN A 61 1.43 1.69 0.02
CA ASN A 61 2.78 2.02 -0.42
C ASN A 61 3.19 3.46 -0.07
N ASN A 62 2.23 4.33 0.18
CA ASN A 62 2.51 5.73 0.42
C ASN A 62 3.21 5.93 1.77
N SER A 63 4.50 6.24 1.71
CA SER A 63 5.39 6.48 2.85
C SER A 63 5.47 7.95 3.27
N SER A 64 4.73 8.86 2.61
CA SER A 64 4.78 10.29 2.95
C SER A 64 4.11 10.64 4.28
N LYS A 65 3.33 9.70 4.84
CA LYS A 65 2.55 9.86 6.07
C LYS A 65 2.84 8.72 7.04
N SER A 66 2.81 9.03 8.33
CA SER A 66 2.88 8.04 9.40
C SER A 66 1.53 7.35 9.61
N VAL A 67 1.55 6.23 10.37
CA VAL A 67 0.31 5.57 10.80
C VAL A 67 -0.61 6.53 11.55
N LYS A 68 -0.06 7.42 12.37
CA LYS A 68 -0.83 8.45 13.09
C LYS A 68 -1.56 9.38 12.13
N ASP A 69 -0.89 9.86 11.09
CA ASP A 69 -1.51 10.74 10.08
C ASP A 69 -2.65 10.03 9.34
N TYR A 70 -2.48 8.72 9.06
CA TYR A 70 -3.55 7.91 8.44
C TYR A 70 -4.73 7.70 9.38
N MET A 71 -4.49 7.43 10.67
CA MET A 71 -5.55 7.35 11.68
C MET A 71 -6.34 8.65 11.74
N ASP A 72 -5.66 9.78 11.86
CA ASP A 72 -6.28 11.10 11.91
C ASP A 72 -7.11 11.37 10.63
N LYS A 73 -6.56 11.03 9.45
CA LYS A 73 -7.27 11.17 8.16
C LYS A 73 -8.56 10.36 8.14
N VAL A 74 -8.50 9.06 8.44
CA VAL A 74 -9.70 8.20 8.36
C VAL A 74 -10.73 8.54 9.42
N HIS A 75 -10.30 8.99 10.61
CA HIS A 75 -11.22 9.47 11.66
C HIS A 75 -11.94 10.74 11.22
N GLN A 76 -11.27 11.70 10.58
CA GLN A 76 -11.90 12.91 10.01
C GLN A 76 -12.94 12.55 8.95
N MET A 77 -12.73 11.47 8.20
CA MET A 77 -13.70 10.93 7.24
C MET A 77 -14.80 10.09 7.91
N GLY A 78 -14.78 9.95 9.25
CA GLY A 78 -15.74 9.19 10.05
C GLY A 78 -15.62 7.69 9.89
N LEU A 79 -14.45 7.18 9.55
CA LEU A 79 -14.11 5.76 9.70
C LEU A 79 -13.40 5.57 11.04
N HIS A 80 -13.63 4.41 11.67
CA HIS A 80 -12.97 4.07 12.93
C HIS A 80 -11.95 2.99 12.67
N ALA A 81 -10.67 3.32 12.90
CA ALA A 81 -9.56 2.40 12.76
C ALA A 81 -8.48 2.72 13.80
N GLU A 82 -7.88 1.69 14.36
CA GLU A 82 -6.80 1.77 15.32
C GLU A 82 -5.45 1.55 14.61
N ALA A 83 -4.34 1.85 15.30
CA ALA A 83 -3.00 1.70 14.71
C ALA A 83 -2.74 0.28 14.16
N GLU A 84 -3.30 -0.75 14.77
CA GLU A 84 -3.16 -2.14 14.30
C GLU A 84 -3.91 -2.44 12.99
N ASN A 85 -4.81 -1.54 12.56
CA ASN A 85 -5.50 -1.63 11.28
C ASN A 85 -4.70 -1.01 10.13
N PHE A 86 -3.46 -0.58 10.34
CA PHE A 86 -2.60 -0.01 9.31
C PHE A 86 -1.29 -0.78 9.20
N PHE A 87 -0.83 -0.94 7.97
CA PHE A 87 0.51 -1.41 7.68
C PHE A 87 1.05 -0.69 6.43
N THR A 88 2.02 0.19 6.65
CA THR A 88 2.60 1.05 5.62
C THR A 88 3.90 0.49 5.07
N SER A 89 4.32 0.95 3.89
CA SER A 89 5.65 0.63 3.35
C SER A 89 6.78 1.12 4.28
N THR A 90 6.56 2.21 5.04
CA THR A 90 7.51 2.66 6.08
C THR A 90 7.66 1.61 7.18
N GLN A 91 6.55 1.05 7.69
CA GLN A 91 6.61 0.00 8.71
C GLN A 91 7.28 -1.28 8.18
N ALA A 92 6.99 -1.66 6.93
CA ALA A 92 7.68 -2.79 6.28
C ALA A 92 9.19 -2.52 6.17
N THR A 93 9.56 -1.30 5.79
CA THR A 93 10.97 -0.87 5.70
C THR A 93 11.66 -0.88 7.07
N VAL A 94 10.98 -0.45 8.15
CA VAL A 94 11.52 -0.55 9.52
C VAL A 94 11.85 -2.00 9.88
N LEU A 95 10.95 -2.94 9.58
CA LEU A 95 11.19 -4.36 9.87
C LEU A 95 12.36 -4.90 9.03
N TYR A 96 12.41 -4.56 7.75
CA TYR A 96 13.50 -4.94 6.86
C TYR A 96 14.85 -4.40 7.34
N LEU A 97 14.90 -3.12 7.75
CA LEU A 97 16.13 -2.52 8.28
C LEU A 97 16.59 -3.20 9.56
N LYS A 98 15.69 -3.50 10.50
CA LYS A 98 16.03 -4.19 11.75
C LYS A 98 16.56 -5.60 11.53
N GLU A 99 16.06 -6.30 10.53
CA GLU A 99 16.46 -7.67 10.21
C GLU A 99 17.81 -7.70 9.46
N HIS A 100 17.98 -6.85 8.45
CA HIS A 100 19.12 -6.93 7.52
C HIS A 100 20.23 -5.94 7.82
N PHE A 101 19.94 -4.84 8.54
CA PHE A 101 20.87 -3.75 8.83
C PHE A 101 20.73 -3.30 10.29
N PRO A 102 20.91 -4.21 11.28
CA PRO A 102 20.80 -3.85 12.68
C PRO A 102 21.83 -2.77 13.03
N ASP A 103 21.39 -1.76 13.78
CA ASP A 103 22.22 -0.62 14.23
C ASP A 103 22.78 0.29 13.12
N ALA A 104 22.37 0.10 11.85
CA ALA A 104 22.83 0.91 10.73
C ALA A 104 22.50 2.40 10.91
N LEU A 105 23.40 3.26 10.43
CA LEU A 105 23.12 4.67 10.24
C LEU A 105 22.43 4.85 8.87
N VAL A 106 21.19 5.31 8.88
CA VAL A 106 20.34 5.50 7.70
C VAL A 106 20.29 6.97 7.33
N TYR A 107 20.75 7.32 6.13
CA TYR A 107 20.39 8.60 5.53
C TYR A 107 19.00 8.47 4.93
N CYS A 108 18.07 9.35 5.30
CA CYS A 108 16.69 9.29 4.83
C CYS A 108 16.33 10.51 3.97
N GLN A 109 15.98 10.26 2.70
CA GLN A 109 15.25 11.19 1.85
C GLN A 109 13.77 10.85 1.96
N GLY A 110 13.06 11.57 2.80
CA GLY A 110 11.64 11.36 3.08
C GLY A 110 11.03 12.59 3.76
N THR A 111 9.74 12.51 4.06
CA THR A 111 9.02 13.56 4.81
C THR A 111 9.42 13.54 6.28
N LYS A 112 9.17 14.63 6.99
CA LYS A 112 9.36 14.70 8.45
C LYS A 112 8.52 13.65 9.19
N SER A 113 7.32 13.37 8.68
CA SER A 113 6.45 12.34 9.25
C SER A 113 7.08 10.94 9.15
N MET A 114 7.61 10.57 7.97
CA MET A 114 8.34 9.33 7.78
C MET A 114 9.57 9.24 8.68
N ILE A 115 10.37 10.30 8.75
CA ILE A 115 11.59 10.36 9.59
C ILE A 115 11.24 10.18 11.07
N SER A 116 10.16 10.82 11.56
CA SER A 116 9.68 10.64 12.92
C SER A 116 9.30 9.19 13.21
N GLU A 117 8.58 8.53 12.29
CA GLU A 117 8.20 7.12 12.45
C GLU A 117 9.41 6.18 12.51
N LEU A 118 10.45 6.45 11.69
CA LEU A 118 11.72 5.70 11.73
C LEU A 118 12.44 5.87 13.07
N LEU A 119 12.51 7.11 13.59
CA LEU A 119 13.14 7.43 14.88
C LEU A 119 12.37 6.79 16.03
N ASP A 120 11.03 6.87 16.05
CA ASP A 120 10.18 6.25 17.06
C ASP A 120 10.31 4.71 17.06
N ALA A 121 10.60 4.14 15.90
CA ALA A 121 10.93 2.72 15.76
C ALA A 121 12.35 2.35 16.20
N GLY A 122 13.17 3.33 16.60
CA GLY A 122 14.55 3.13 17.05
C GLY A 122 15.58 3.00 15.93
N ILE A 123 15.26 3.38 14.70
CA ILE A 123 16.21 3.45 13.59
C ILE A 123 17.09 4.69 13.76
N ARG A 124 18.41 4.54 13.57
CA ARG A 124 19.36 5.65 13.63
C ARG A 124 19.32 6.41 12.30
N VAL A 125 18.66 7.57 12.28
CA VAL A 125 18.46 8.36 11.06
C VAL A 125 19.31 9.61 11.04
N THR A 126 19.79 10.00 9.86
CA THR A 126 20.41 11.30 9.57
C THR A 126 19.83 11.89 8.29
N GLU A 127 19.73 13.22 8.23
CA GLU A 127 19.39 13.99 7.03
C GLU A 127 20.62 14.70 6.45
N GLU A 128 21.79 14.53 7.09
CA GLU A 128 23.03 15.19 6.69
C GLU A 128 24.00 14.21 6.01
N VAL A 129 24.77 14.71 5.05
CA VAL A 129 25.90 13.98 4.47
C VAL A 129 27.02 13.89 5.51
N ARG A 130 27.42 12.69 5.83
CA ARG A 130 28.51 12.39 6.77
C ARG A 130 29.12 11.03 6.46
N ASP A 131 30.29 10.77 6.99
CA ASP A 131 30.93 9.46 6.87
C ASP A 131 30.20 8.38 7.65
N GLY A 132 30.27 7.15 7.15
CA GLY A 132 29.73 5.96 7.85
C GLY A 132 28.22 5.81 7.70
N ILE A 133 27.63 6.29 6.62
CA ILE A 133 26.24 5.97 6.25
C ILE A 133 26.22 4.54 5.70
N ASP A 134 25.46 3.65 6.36
CA ASP A 134 25.32 2.26 5.98
C ASP A 134 24.22 2.05 4.94
N VAL A 135 23.16 2.86 5.04
CA VAL A 135 21.95 2.75 4.18
C VAL A 135 21.53 4.14 3.71
N VAL A 136 21.21 4.25 2.43
CA VAL A 136 20.39 5.34 1.86
C VAL A 136 18.98 4.82 1.71
N LEU A 137 18.03 5.48 2.36
CA LEU A 137 16.60 5.20 2.27
C LEU A 137 15.88 6.34 1.56
N VAL A 138 15.16 6.02 0.49
CA VAL A 138 14.30 6.97 -0.24
C VAL A 138 12.84 6.57 -0.05
N GLY A 139 12.02 7.52 0.35
CA GLY A 139 10.56 7.39 0.41
C GLY A 139 9.85 8.35 -0.53
N PHE A 140 8.52 8.27 -0.56
CA PHE A 140 7.70 9.27 -1.23
C PHE A 140 7.80 10.61 -0.47
N ASP A 141 8.68 11.47 -0.94
CA ASP A 141 9.05 12.72 -0.25
C ASP A 141 8.29 13.92 -0.82
N MET A 142 7.12 14.22 -0.24
CA MET A 142 6.33 15.43 -0.57
C MET A 142 7.00 16.74 -0.12
N GLU A 143 8.10 16.64 0.63
CA GLU A 143 8.92 17.79 1.10
C GLU A 143 10.27 17.84 0.36
N LEU A 144 10.37 17.17 -0.82
CA LEU A 144 11.59 17.04 -1.60
C LEU A 144 12.17 18.39 -1.99
N THR A 145 13.47 18.53 -1.75
CA THR A 145 14.26 19.68 -2.19
C THR A 145 15.44 19.22 -3.05
N MET A 146 15.96 20.12 -3.88
CA MET A 146 17.19 19.85 -4.64
C MET A 146 18.37 19.50 -3.72
N GLN A 147 18.38 20.03 -2.49
CA GLN A 147 19.44 19.69 -1.52
C GLN A 147 19.35 18.23 -1.07
N LYS A 148 18.14 17.71 -0.81
CA LYS A 148 17.94 16.30 -0.47
C LYS A 148 18.40 15.39 -1.61
N LEU A 149 18.00 15.68 -2.86
CA LEU A 149 18.45 14.92 -4.05
C LEU A 149 19.97 14.96 -4.19
N ARG A 150 20.59 16.13 -4.03
CA ARG A 150 22.05 16.28 -4.09
C ARG A 150 22.73 15.42 -3.03
N ASN A 151 22.28 15.48 -1.79
CA ASN A 151 22.82 14.69 -0.69
C ASN A 151 22.73 13.19 -0.98
N THR A 152 21.55 12.71 -1.44
CA THR A 152 21.34 11.31 -1.83
C THR A 152 22.33 10.88 -2.92
N CYS A 153 22.47 11.67 -4.00
CA CYS A 153 23.40 11.36 -5.08
C CYS A 153 24.86 11.39 -4.61
N GLU A 154 25.24 12.33 -3.74
CA GLU A 154 26.59 12.44 -3.18
C GLU A 154 26.94 11.20 -2.37
N ILE A 155 26.08 10.78 -1.44
CA ILE A 155 26.30 9.61 -0.62
C ILE A 155 26.42 8.34 -1.48
N LEU A 156 25.49 8.14 -2.43
CA LEU A 156 25.50 6.97 -3.31
C LEU A 156 26.72 6.94 -4.24
N THR A 157 27.28 8.10 -4.59
CA THR A 157 28.44 8.19 -5.48
C THR A 157 29.76 8.04 -4.72
N CYS A 158 29.89 8.71 -3.56
CA CYS A 158 31.14 8.81 -2.83
C CYS A 158 31.34 7.71 -1.77
N GLN A 159 30.25 7.09 -1.32
CA GLN A 159 30.25 5.99 -0.38
C GLN A 159 29.67 4.74 -1.07
N SER A 160 29.54 3.64 -0.35
CA SER A 160 28.96 2.39 -0.88
C SER A 160 27.87 1.86 0.06
N PRO A 161 26.86 2.69 0.39
CA PRO A 161 25.77 2.25 1.26
C PRO A 161 24.86 1.26 0.53
N ALA A 162 24.08 0.48 1.25
CA ALA A 162 22.92 -0.17 0.70
C ALA A 162 21.91 0.89 0.24
N TYR A 163 21.27 0.68 -0.91
CA TYR A 163 20.27 1.61 -1.43
C TYR A 163 18.88 0.97 -1.40
N ILE A 164 18.00 1.53 -0.60
CA ILE A 164 16.64 1.02 -0.32
C ILE A 164 15.63 2.11 -0.64
N ALA A 165 14.47 1.72 -1.15
CA ALA A 165 13.33 2.59 -1.35
C ALA A 165 12.04 1.94 -0.82
N THR A 166 11.13 2.77 -0.33
CA THR A 166 9.89 2.28 0.30
C THR A 166 8.94 1.62 -0.68
N ASN A 167 8.87 2.10 -1.93
CA ASN A 167 7.91 1.62 -2.92
C ASN A 167 8.33 2.00 -4.34
N PRO A 168 7.94 1.21 -5.37
CA PRO A 168 8.27 1.47 -6.76
C PRO A 168 7.27 2.36 -7.51
N ASP A 169 6.21 2.86 -6.85
CA ASP A 169 5.16 3.65 -7.52
C ASP A 169 5.76 4.85 -8.24
N GLU A 170 5.41 5.02 -9.52
CA GLU A 170 5.95 6.09 -10.36
C GLU A 170 5.21 7.41 -10.13
N CYS A 171 3.90 7.35 -9.83
CA CYS A 171 3.09 8.53 -9.64
C CYS A 171 2.04 8.35 -8.54
N CYS A 172 1.72 9.46 -7.87
CA CYS A 172 0.64 9.55 -6.91
C CYS A 172 -0.48 10.43 -7.49
N PRO A 173 -1.74 9.97 -7.51
CA PRO A 173 -2.86 10.77 -7.98
C PRO A 173 -3.11 11.96 -7.05
N VAL A 174 -3.39 13.12 -7.64
CA VAL A 174 -3.73 14.36 -6.96
C VAL A 174 -4.79 15.12 -7.73
N SER A 175 -5.49 16.03 -7.05
CA SER A 175 -6.41 16.97 -7.72
C SER A 175 -5.79 18.36 -7.80
N TYR A 176 -5.86 18.96 -8.98
CA TYR A 176 -5.55 20.35 -9.27
C TYR A 176 -6.87 21.13 -9.44
N GLY A 177 -7.53 21.40 -8.34
CA GLY A 177 -8.91 21.90 -8.36
C GLY A 177 -9.87 20.82 -8.85
N GLU A 178 -10.57 21.06 -9.97
CA GLU A 178 -11.49 20.08 -10.59
C GLU A 178 -10.78 19.12 -11.56
N THR A 179 -9.48 19.30 -11.80
CA THR A 179 -8.71 18.47 -12.75
C THR A 179 -7.93 17.41 -12.00
N ALA A 180 -8.19 16.15 -12.32
CA ALA A 180 -7.37 15.05 -11.84
C ALA A 180 -5.97 15.07 -12.51
N GLY A 181 -4.95 14.73 -11.75
CA GLY A 181 -3.57 14.68 -12.25
C GLY A 181 -2.68 13.83 -11.35
N PHE A 182 -1.37 13.93 -11.57
CA PHE A 182 -0.40 13.13 -10.84
C PHE A 182 0.80 13.97 -10.41
N VAL A 183 1.45 13.55 -9.32
CA VAL A 183 2.78 14.00 -8.93
C VAL A 183 3.75 12.81 -8.96
N PRO A 184 5.06 13.05 -9.19
CA PRO A 184 6.07 11.98 -9.08
C PRO A 184 6.05 11.35 -7.69
N ASP A 185 5.98 10.01 -7.63
CA ASP A 185 6.09 9.22 -6.40
C ASP A 185 7.54 8.70 -6.21
N CYS A 186 7.76 7.86 -5.23
CA CYS A 186 9.06 7.34 -4.82
C CYS A 186 9.84 6.70 -5.98
N GLY A 187 9.18 5.88 -6.80
CA GLY A 187 9.80 5.25 -7.97
C GLY A 187 10.35 6.27 -8.96
N SER A 188 9.58 7.33 -9.29
CA SER A 188 10.06 8.42 -10.16
C SER A 188 11.25 9.18 -9.57
N MET A 189 11.27 9.38 -8.24
CA MET A 189 12.43 9.97 -7.56
C MET A 189 13.66 9.06 -7.71
N CYS A 190 13.48 7.75 -7.54
CA CYS A 190 14.54 6.77 -7.74
C CYS A 190 15.05 6.73 -9.18
N TYR A 191 14.19 6.88 -10.20
CA TYR A 191 14.61 7.02 -11.60
C TYR A 191 15.52 8.23 -11.80
N GLY A 192 15.17 9.38 -11.22
CA GLY A 192 16.02 10.57 -11.29
C GLY A 192 17.40 10.36 -10.65
N ILE A 193 17.44 9.69 -9.50
CA ILE A 193 18.66 9.34 -8.79
C ILE A 193 19.49 8.31 -9.60
N GLU A 194 18.85 7.31 -10.21
CA GLU A 194 19.50 6.31 -11.06
C GLU A 194 20.18 6.96 -12.27
N LYS A 195 19.53 7.91 -12.94
CA LYS A 195 20.13 8.64 -14.06
C LYS A 195 21.39 9.44 -13.66
N ALA A 196 21.43 9.92 -12.43
CA ALA A 196 22.57 10.70 -11.92
C ALA A 196 23.70 9.81 -11.38
N THR A 197 23.41 8.64 -10.81
CA THR A 197 24.36 7.82 -10.04
C THR A 197 24.64 6.44 -10.65
N GLY A 198 23.77 5.96 -11.53
CA GLY A 198 23.77 4.58 -12.03
C GLY A 198 23.38 3.55 -10.97
N LYS A 199 22.83 3.96 -9.82
CA LYS A 199 22.42 3.08 -8.73
C LYS A 199 20.92 2.91 -8.70
N TRP A 200 20.46 1.66 -8.47
CA TRP A 200 19.05 1.30 -8.37
C TRP A 200 18.74 0.71 -6.98
N PRO A 201 17.63 1.07 -6.32
CA PRO A 201 17.32 0.59 -4.99
C PRO A 201 16.72 -0.82 -4.97
N VAL A 202 16.72 -1.43 -3.79
CA VAL A 202 15.82 -2.51 -3.42
C VAL A 202 14.52 -1.88 -2.92
N PHE A 203 13.39 -2.19 -3.55
CA PHE A 203 12.06 -1.75 -3.13
C PHE A 203 11.46 -2.72 -2.10
N ILE A 204 10.76 -2.19 -1.10
CA ILE A 204 10.21 -2.98 0.03
C ILE A 204 8.68 -3.15 -0.07
N GLY A 205 7.96 -2.13 -0.54
CA GLY A 205 6.50 -2.13 -0.65
C GLY A 205 5.95 -3.03 -1.76
N LYS A 206 4.64 -3.00 -1.96
CA LYS A 206 3.98 -3.68 -3.09
C LYS A 206 4.67 -3.32 -4.41
N PRO A 207 4.91 -4.22 -5.35
CA PRO A 207 4.31 -5.56 -5.50
C PRO A 207 5.00 -6.69 -4.73
N GLU A 208 6.01 -6.41 -3.90
CA GLU A 208 6.65 -7.44 -3.11
C GLU A 208 5.64 -8.07 -2.13
N PRO A 209 5.68 -9.40 -1.92
CA PRO A 209 4.73 -10.11 -1.05
C PRO A 209 4.98 -9.83 0.45
N THR A 210 6.11 -9.23 0.78
CA THR A 210 6.62 -9.05 2.15
C THR A 210 5.59 -8.41 3.08
N MET A 211 4.89 -7.34 2.63
CA MET A 211 3.88 -6.66 3.45
C MET A 211 2.72 -7.59 3.81
N ILE A 212 2.26 -8.39 2.86
CA ILE A 212 1.15 -9.34 3.03
C ILE A 212 1.56 -10.46 3.99
N ASP A 213 2.74 -11.06 3.77
CA ASP A 213 3.25 -12.16 4.60
C ASP A 213 3.50 -11.72 6.05
N ILE A 214 4.03 -10.52 6.29
CA ILE A 214 4.21 -9.96 7.63
C ILE A 214 2.86 -9.83 8.34
N VAL A 215 1.87 -9.20 7.73
CA VAL A 215 0.56 -8.98 8.36
C VAL A 215 -0.15 -10.31 8.60
N ARG A 216 -0.14 -11.20 7.61
CA ARG A 216 -0.73 -12.53 7.71
C ARG A 216 -0.12 -13.34 8.87
N ASN A 217 1.21 -13.37 8.96
CA ASN A 217 1.94 -14.09 10.01
C ASN A 217 1.69 -13.45 11.39
N LYS A 218 1.68 -12.11 11.48
CA LYS A 218 1.42 -11.38 12.73
C LYS A 218 0.08 -11.76 13.36
N PHE A 219 -0.94 -11.96 12.54
CA PHE A 219 -2.29 -12.28 13.00
C PHE A 219 -2.66 -13.77 12.92
N GLY A 220 -1.76 -14.62 12.42
CA GLY A 220 -1.92 -16.08 12.40
C GLY A 220 -2.92 -16.60 11.36
N TYR A 221 -3.14 -15.89 10.26
CA TYR A 221 -4.04 -16.32 9.18
C TYR A 221 -3.30 -17.12 8.09
N THR A 222 -4.00 -18.05 7.46
CA THR A 222 -3.50 -18.79 6.31
C THR A 222 -3.64 -17.97 5.02
N ARG A 223 -3.06 -18.47 3.91
CA ARG A 223 -3.22 -17.85 2.59
C ARG A 223 -4.67 -17.93 2.10
N GLU A 224 -5.32 -19.06 2.35
CA GLU A 224 -6.71 -19.30 1.97
C GLU A 224 -7.70 -18.37 2.69
N GLU A 225 -7.38 -17.98 3.92
CA GLU A 225 -8.17 -17.05 4.73
C GLU A 225 -7.89 -15.58 4.40
N THR A 226 -6.84 -15.29 3.61
CA THR A 226 -6.40 -13.93 3.30
C THR A 226 -6.96 -13.46 1.95
N LEU A 227 -7.32 -12.20 1.88
CA LEU A 227 -7.77 -11.50 0.68
C LEU A 227 -7.09 -10.15 0.57
N VAL A 228 -6.53 -9.84 -0.59
CA VAL A 228 -6.05 -8.50 -0.94
C VAL A 228 -7.12 -7.81 -1.78
N ILE A 229 -7.45 -6.55 -1.45
CA ILE A 229 -8.40 -5.72 -2.17
C ILE A 229 -7.69 -4.43 -2.54
N GLY A 230 -7.64 -4.10 -3.83
CA GLY A 230 -7.00 -2.90 -4.34
C GLY A 230 -7.53 -2.52 -5.71
N ASP A 231 -7.07 -1.40 -6.22
CA ASP A 231 -7.46 -0.85 -7.52
C ASP A 231 -6.34 -0.87 -8.55
N ARG A 232 -5.09 -1.23 -8.16
CA ARG A 232 -3.93 -1.25 -9.04
C ARG A 232 -3.46 -2.67 -9.34
N LEU A 233 -3.32 -2.99 -10.63
CA LEU A 233 -2.89 -4.32 -11.04
C LEU A 233 -1.41 -4.58 -10.71
N TYR A 234 -0.55 -3.60 -10.98
CA TYR A 234 0.91 -3.75 -10.87
C TYR A 234 1.45 -3.63 -9.44
N THR A 235 0.65 -3.23 -8.48
CA THR A 235 1.01 -3.19 -7.05
C THR A 235 0.12 -4.10 -6.22
N ASP A 236 -1.17 -3.79 -6.05
CA ASP A 236 -2.06 -4.52 -5.15
C ASP A 236 -2.29 -5.96 -5.59
N ILE A 237 -2.73 -6.11 -6.85
CA ILE A 237 -3.03 -7.44 -7.39
C ILE A 237 -1.75 -8.25 -7.53
N ALA A 238 -0.68 -7.63 -8.06
CA ALA A 238 0.62 -8.29 -8.18
C ALA A 238 1.14 -8.76 -6.81
N SER A 239 1.04 -7.93 -5.76
CA SER A 239 1.50 -8.32 -4.42
C SER A 239 0.72 -9.51 -3.84
N GLY A 240 -0.62 -9.53 -4.04
CA GLY A 240 -1.45 -10.65 -3.63
C GLY A 240 -1.12 -11.94 -4.39
N ASN A 241 -0.95 -11.83 -5.72
CA ASN A 241 -0.53 -12.95 -6.57
C ASN A 241 0.84 -13.48 -6.14
N ASN A 242 1.81 -12.60 -5.89
CA ASN A 242 3.16 -12.96 -5.43
C ASN A 242 3.15 -13.61 -4.04
N ALA A 243 2.23 -13.21 -3.15
CA ALA A 243 2.04 -13.84 -1.85
C ALA A 243 1.24 -15.15 -1.92
N GLY A 244 0.66 -15.49 -3.06
CA GLY A 244 -0.19 -16.67 -3.25
C GLY A 244 -1.51 -16.59 -2.49
N VAL A 245 -2.12 -15.39 -2.41
CA VAL A 245 -3.44 -15.16 -1.80
C VAL A 245 -4.43 -14.69 -2.86
N ASP A 246 -5.73 -14.87 -2.59
CA ASP A 246 -6.76 -14.34 -3.50
C ASP A 246 -6.74 -12.81 -3.51
N THR A 247 -7.09 -12.25 -4.68
CA THR A 247 -7.12 -10.81 -4.92
C THR A 247 -8.46 -10.36 -5.47
N VAL A 248 -8.91 -9.19 -5.06
CA VAL A 248 -10.05 -8.47 -5.62
C VAL A 248 -9.57 -7.15 -6.20
N CYS A 249 -9.78 -6.95 -7.51
CA CYS A 249 -9.62 -5.65 -8.12
C CYS A 249 -10.96 -4.90 -8.07
N VAL A 250 -10.95 -3.66 -7.54
CA VAL A 250 -12.09 -2.74 -7.64
C VAL A 250 -11.84 -1.73 -8.75
N LEU A 251 -12.91 -1.42 -9.53
CA LEU A 251 -12.84 -0.49 -10.66
C LEU A 251 -13.17 0.95 -10.25
N SER A 252 -13.05 1.26 -8.96
CA SER A 252 -13.29 2.61 -8.42
C SER A 252 -12.07 3.53 -8.46
N GLY A 253 -10.89 2.97 -8.72
CA GLY A 253 -9.62 3.68 -8.78
C GLY A 253 -8.98 3.65 -10.16
N GLU A 254 -7.73 3.15 -10.24
CA GLU A 254 -6.87 3.26 -11.42
C GLU A 254 -7.21 2.25 -12.53
N ALA A 255 -7.43 0.97 -12.17
CA ALA A 255 -7.64 -0.07 -13.16
C ALA A 255 -8.98 0.02 -13.86
N SER A 256 -8.96 -0.13 -15.19
CA SER A 256 -10.14 -0.29 -16.03
C SER A 256 -10.36 -1.75 -16.44
N GLU A 257 -11.55 -2.06 -17.00
CA GLU A 257 -11.80 -3.38 -17.60
C GLU A 257 -10.79 -3.74 -18.70
N GLY A 258 -10.35 -2.73 -19.46
CA GLY A 258 -9.38 -2.91 -20.54
C GLY A 258 -8.01 -3.31 -19.98
N ASP A 259 -7.59 -2.68 -18.89
CA ASP A 259 -6.33 -2.99 -18.23
C ASP A 259 -6.34 -4.41 -17.67
N ILE A 260 -7.43 -4.82 -17.00
CA ILE A 260 -7.57 -6.20 -16.49
C ILE A 260 -7.48 -7.21 -17.62
N ARG A 261 -8.11 -6.95 -18.79
CA ARG A 261 -8.07 -7.88 -19.93
C ARG A 261 -6.68 -8.02 -20.53
N ASN A 262 -5.89 -6.94 -20.55
CA ASN A 262 -4.59 -6.88 -21.22
C ASN A 262 -3.40 -7.13 -20.28
N SER A 263 -3.56 -6.99 -18.97
CA SER A 263 -2.49 -7.21 -18.00
C SER A 263 -2.11 -8.68 -17.91
N GLU A 264 -0.84 -8.95 -17.58
CA GLU A 264 -0.39 -10.26 -17.14
C GLU A 264 -0.83 -10.54 -15.69
N GLU A 265 -0.91 -9.50 -14.87
CA GLU A 265 -1.41 -9.56 -13.50
C GLU A 265 -2.94 -9.64 -13.50
N LYS A 266 -3.47 -10.83 -13.19
CA LYS A 266 -4.91 -11.08 -13.15
C LYS A 266 -5.41 -11.13 -11.71
N PRO A 267 -6.44 -10.34 -11.35
CA PRO A 267 -7.11 -10.52 -10.08
C PRO A 267 -7.86 -11.86 -10.03
N ALA A 268 -7.98 -12.45 -8.85
CA ALA A 268 -8.85 -13.60 -8.65
C ALA A 268 -10.30 -13.26 -8.94
N TYR A 269 -10.74 -12.05 -8.51
CA TYR A 269 -12.09 -11.52 -8.73
C TYR A 269 -12.03 -10.02 -9.03
N THR A 270 -13.10 -9.52 -9.67
CA THR A 270 -13.26 -8.09 -9.99
C THR A 270 -14.64 -7.63 -9.53
N PHE A 271 -14.69 -6.47 -8.89
CA PHE A 271 -15.94 -5.80 -8.52
C PHE A 271 -15.90 -4.35 -8.98
N ARG A 272 -17.09 -3.76 -9.25
CA ARG A 272 -17.18 -2.36 -9.66
C ARG A 272 -16.55 -1.42 -8.64
N ASP A 273 -16.82 -1.68 -7.35
CA ASP A 273 -16.42 -0.88 -6.20
C ASP A 273 -16.56 -1.71 -4.91
N ILE A 274 -16.11 -1.15 -3.81
CA ILE A 274 -16.18 -1.77 -2.49
C ILE A 274 -17.65 -2.05 -2.05
N LYS A 275 -18.62 -1.26 -2.52
CA LYS A 275 -20.05 -1.47 -2.25
C LYS A 275 -20.59 -2.73 -2.93
N ALA A 276 -20.18 -2.97 -4.17
CA ALA A 276 -20.54 -4.17 -4.90
C ALA A 276 -19.96 -5.43 -4.23
N LEU A 277 -18.70 -5.35 -3.79
CA LEU A 277 -18.06 -6.42 -3.03
C LEU A 277 -18.77 -6.68 -1.70
N TRP A 278 -19.06 -5.62 -0.92
CA TRP A 278 -19.81 -5.76 0.33
C TRP A 278 -21.17 -6.44 0.11
N ARG A 279 -21.95 -5.98 -0.87
CA ARG A 279 -23.26 -6.58 -1.20
C ARG A 279 -23.18 -8.05 -1.56
N TYR A 280 -22.12 -8.42 -2.29
CA TYR A 280 -21.87 -9.82 -2.60
C TYR A 280 -21.62 -10.63 -1.32
N CYS A 281 -20.69 -10.18 -0.47
CA CYS A 281 -20.31 -10.86 0.75
C CYS A 281 -21.49 -10.98 1.76
N ASP A 282 -22.29 -9.92 1.90
CA ASP A 282 -23.45 -9.88 2.79
C ASP A 282 -24.57 -10.80 2.32
N ALA A 283 -24.91 -10.77 1.03
CA ALA A 283 -25.95 -11.63 0.44
C ALA A 283 -25.63 -13.13 0.53
N VAL A 284 -24.36 -13.47 0.48
CA VAL A 284 -23.88 -14.85 0.49
C VAL A 284 -23.86 -15.45 1.90
N GLN A 285 -23.82 -14.62 2.95
CA GLN A 285 -23.95 -15.08 4.34
C GLN A 285 -25.42 -15.24 4.78
N GLY A 286 -26.40 -14.87 3.94
CA GLY A 286 -27.82 -15.07 4.22
C GLY A 286 -28.37 -14.17 5.32
N ARG A 287 -27.81 -12.96 5.47
CA ARG A 287 -28.34 -11.90 6.34
C ARG A 287 -29.33 -11.00 5.61
#